data_a714fe3af18d25a604695ba9b83b2f85
#
_entry.id   a714fe3af18d25a604695ba9b83b2f85
#
_cell.length_a   1.000
_cell.length_b   1.000
_cell.length_c   1.000
_cell.angle_alpha   90.00
_cell.angle_beta   90.00
_cell.angle_gamma   90.00
#
_symmetry.space_group_name_H-M   'P 1'
#
loop_
_entity.id
_entity.type
_entity.pdbx_description
1 polymer ?
#
loop_
_entity_poly.entity_id
_entity_poly.type
_entity_poly.pdbx_seq_one_letter_code
_entity_poly.pdbx_strand_id
1 'polypeptide(L)'
;MKRLLAVLVGVLLAACNADDTISRAYRCSFLFDTSLHPLPCHLTSILGNSGHFCKVQTYVDNKGVRHLKTTRNYDDATEDISLTTQRETQVAFYLGANDCIIIGVSSYEIGKLVAYDGQCPNCLADYTGINYPLTWQNNGQLLHCAKCDRSYDVNSGIRSRGDAGNHDRLLTYNAFFDGTILRAWN
;
A
#
# COMPACT_ATOMS: atom_id res chain seq x y z
N MET A 1 7.80 6.10 -50.09
CA MET A 1 7.41 4.94 -49.25
C MET A 1 8.38 4.64 -48.10
N LYS A 2 9.72 4.57 -48.29
CA LYS A 2 10.69 4.28 -47.22
C LYS A 2 10.68 5.29 -46.04
N ARG A 3 10.43 6.58 -46.28
CA ARG A 3 10.36 7.62 -45.23
C ARG A 3 9.08 7.56 -44.38
N LEU A 4 7.98 7.12 -44.99
CA LEU A 4 6.70 6.93 -44.25
C LEU A 4 6.76 5.74 -43.29
N LEU A 5 7.46 4.67 -43.71
CA LEU A 5 7.68 3.46 -42.90
C LEU A 5 8.53 3.77 -41.65
N ALA A 6 9.56 4.61 -41.79
CA ALA A 6 10.42 5.03 -40.67
C ALA A 6 9.65 5.86 -39.59
N VAL A 7 8.73 6.71 -40.03
CA VAL A 7 7.88 7.51 -39.12
C VAL A 7 6.90 6.60 -38.38
N LEU A 8 6.30 5.61 -39.07
CA LEU A 8 5.36 4.67 -38.43
C LEU A 8 6.03 3.76 -37.38
N VAL A 9 7.27 3.31 -37.64
CA VAL A 9 8.05 2.54 -36.67
C VAL A 9 8.47 3.40 -35.47
N GLY A 10 8.80 4.68 -35.69
CA GLY A 10 9.11 5.62 -34.61
C GLY A 10 7.94 5.88 -33.65
N VAL A 11 6.72 5.96 -34.17
CA VAL A 11 5.49 6.16 -33.37
C VAL A 11 5.14 4.91 -32.56
N LEU A 12 5.40 3.71 -33.08
CA LEU A 12 5.16 2.45 -32.36
C LEU A 12 6.15 2.23 -31.20
N LEU A 13 7.36 2.76 -31.27
CA LEU A 13 8.34 2.67 -30.18
C LEU A 13 8.08 3.67 -29.03
N ALA A 14 7.34 4.74 -29.28
CA ALA A 14 6.95 5.72 -28.26
C ALA A 14 5.75 5.26 -27.40
N ALA A 15 5.06 4.17 -27.77
CA ALA A 15 3.87 3.68 -27.07
C ALA A 15 4.17 2.66 -25.94
N CYS A 16 5.43 2.36 -25.63
CA CYS A 16 5.84 1.45 -24.57
C CYS A 16 6.46 2.19 -23.37
N ASN A 17 5.84 3.25 -22.88
CA ASN A 17 5.92 3.63 -21.49
C ASN A 17 4.71 2.98 -20.80
N ALA A 18 4.78 1.69 -20.52
CA ALA A 18 4.01 1.13 -19.42
C ALA A 18 4.47 1.91 -18.19
N ASP A 19 3.58 2.73 -17.67
CA ASP A 19 3.76 3.46 -16.43
C ASP A 19 4.07 2.40 -15.37
N ASP A 20 5.36 2.25 -15.03
CA ASP A 20 5.81 1.32 -13.99
C ASP A 20 5.39 1.94 -12.67
N THR A 21 4.10 1.82 -12.34
CA THR A 21 3.48 2.42 -11.17
C THR A 21 3.95 1.76 -9.88
N ILE A 22 4.62 0.61 -9.97
CA ILE A 22 5.11 -0.14 -8.81
C ILE A 22 6.42 0.46 -8.31
N SER A 23 6.40 0.93 -7.07
CA SER A 23 7.57 1.50 -6.42
C SER A 23 8.60 0.43 -6.04
N ARG A 24 9.87 0.71 -6.34
CA ARG A 24 11.02 -0.09 -5.90
C ARG A 24 11.91 0.65 -4.91
N ALA A 25 11.49 1.84 -4.46
CA ALA A 25 12.27 2.67 -3.56
C ALA A 25 12.45 2.02 -2.18
N TYR A 26 11.42 1.35 -1.69
CA TYR A 26 11.42 0.65 -0.40
C TYR A 26 10.90 -0.77 -0.60
N ARG A 27 11.57 -1.73 0.04
CA ARG A 27 11.21 -3.14 -0.07
C ARG A 27 9.85 -3.41 0.55
N CYS A 28 8.98 -4.09 -0.20
CA CYS A 28 7.72 -4.64 0.29
C CYS A 28 7.72 -6.15 0.10
N SER A 29 7.44 -6.89 1.17
CA SER A 29 7.21 -8.34 1.18
C SER A 29 6.30 -8.64 2.35
N PHE A 30 5.00 -8.61 2.10
CA PHE A 30 3.95 -8.88 3.07
C PHE A 30 3.20 -10.14 2.65
N LEU A 31 2.92 -11.02 3.61
CA LEU A 31 2.13 -12.22 3.42
C LEU A 31 1.29 -12.48 4.67
N PHE A 32 -0.03 -12.64 4.50
CA PHE A 32 -0.95 -12.97 5.56
C PHE A 32 -1.83 -14.16 5.13
N ASP A 33 -1.73 -15.26 5.88
CA ASP A 33 -2.50 -16.48 5.64
C ASP A 33 -3.81 -16.43 6.45
N THR A 34 -4.92 -16.13 5.79
CA THR A 34 -6.22 -15.99 6.44
C THR A 34 -6.72 -17.29 7.06
N SER A 35 -6.24 -18.45 6.60
CA SER A 35 -6.62 -19.77 7.16
C SER A 35 -6.06 -20.01 8.55
N LEU A 36 -4.99 -19.31 8.91
CA LEU A 36 -4.40 -19.37 10.26
C LEU A 36 -5.13 -18.45 11.27
N HIS A 37 -6.01 -17.57 10.74
CA HIS A 37 -6.81 -16.62 11.52
C HIS A 37 -8.29 -16.82 11.22
N PRO A 38 -8.93 -17.91 11.72
CA PRO A 38 -10.29 -18.29 11.34
C PRO A 38 -11.37 -17.34 11.87
N LEU A 39 -11.02 -16.53 12.87
CA LEU A 39 -11.94 -15.50 13.38
C LEU A 39 -11.84 -14.24 12.49
N PRO A 40 -12.93 -13.51 12.30
CA PRO A 40 -12.89 -12.25 11.56
C PRO A 40 -11.87 -11.30 12.18
N CYS A 41 -10.95 -10.81 11.33
CA CYS A 41 -9.97 -9.80 11.70
C CYS A 41 -10.02 -8.65 10.70
N HIS A 42 -9.32 -7.55 10.99
CA HIS A 42 -9.32 -6.38 10.11
C HIS A 42 -8.88 -6.72 8.69
N LEU A 43 -7.84 -7.54 8.53
CA LEU A 43 -7.31 -7.93 7.23
C LEU A 43 -8.29 -8.80 6.41
N THR A 44 -9.06 -9.67 7.06
CA THR A 44 -10.10 -10.44 6.36
C THR A 44 -11.31 -9.55 6.03
N SER A 45 -11.64 -8.57 6.87
CA SER A 45 -12.80 -7.71 6.68
C SER A 45 -12.68 -6.77 5.47
N ILE A 46 -11.47 -6.38 5.07
CA ILE A 46 -11.27 -5.51 3.89
C ILE A 46 -11.48 -6.25 2.58
N LEU A 47 -11.28 -7.58 2.53
CA LEU A 47 -11.26 -8.36 1.29
C LEU A 47 -12.61 -8.47 0.59
N GLY A 48 -13.71 -8.31 1.33
CA GLY A 48 -15.08 -8.38 0.79
C GLY A 48 -15.75 -7.02 0.60
N ASN A 49 -15.09 -5.91 0.92
CA ASN A 49 -15.72 -4.60 1.02
C ASN A 49 -14.93 -3.53 0.26
N SER A 50 -15.50 -3.04 -0.85
CA SER A 50 -14.92 -1.92 -1.62
C SER A 50 -14.84 -0.64 -0.78
N GLY A 51 -13.74 0.08 -0.89
CA GLY A 51 -13.46 1.28 -0.10
C GLY A 51 -12.97 1.02 1.32
N HIS A 52 -12.81 -0.26 1.71
CA HIS A 52 -12.25 -0.63 3.00
C HIS A 52 -10.75 -0.87 2.89
N PHE A 53 -10.02 -0.22 3.80
CA PHE A 53 -8.57 -0.27 3.87
C PHE A 53 -8.08 -0.49 5.30
N CYS A 54 -6.93 -1.14 5.42
CA CYS A 54 -6.17 -1.24 6.64
C CYS A 54 -4.78 -0.63 6.48
N LYS A 55 -4.36 0.17 7.43
CA LYS A 55 -2.95 0.42 7.70
C LYS A 55 -2.41 -0.78 8.47
N VAL A 56 -1.29 -1.31 8.02
CA VAL A 56 -0.62 -2.48 8.61
C VAL A 56 0.79 -2.09 9.00
N GLN A 57 1.13 -2.29 10.26
CA GLN A 57 2.46 -2.08 10.81
C GLN A 57 2.92 -3.37 11.49
N THR A 58 4.23 -3.63 11.50
CA THR A 58 4.77 -4.78 12.23
C THR A 58 5.66 -4.31 13.38
N TYR A 59 5.64 -5.08 14.46
CA TYR A 59 6.57 -4.93 15.57
C TYR A 59 6.84 -6.30 16.22
N VAL A 60 7.88 -6.36 17.03
CA VAL A 60 8.21 -7.55 17.83
C VAL A 60 8.07 -7.17 19.30
N ASP A 61 7.34 -7.98 20.06
CA ASP A 61 7.14 -7.76 21.48
C ASP A 61 8.39 -8.15 22.30
N ASN A 62 8.33 -7.94 23.61
CA ASN A 62 9.43 -8.27 24.53
C ASN A 62 9.69 -9.78 24.72
N LYS A 63 8.80 -10.63 24.20
CA LYS A 63 8.95 -12.09 24.16
C LYS A 63 9.47 -12.61 22.83
N GLY A 64 9.73 -11.71 21.88
CA GLY A 64 10.20 -12.05 20.53
C GLY A 64 9.08 -12.47 19.58
N VAL A 65 7.81 -12.30 19.95
CA VAL A 65 6.67 -12.58 19.08
C VAL A 65 6.44 -11.39 18.14
N ARG A 66 6.30 -11.69 16.85
CA ARG A 66 5.94 -10.69 15.86
C ARG A 66 4.43 -10.45 15.88
N HIS A 67 4.05 -9.20 15.76
CA HIS A 67 2.68 -8.75 15.69
C HIS A 67 2.42 -7.92 14.45
N LEU A 68 1.19 -7.97 13.95
CA LEU A 68 0.65 -7.01 13.00
C LEU A 68 -0.34 -6.10 13.73
N LYS A 69 0.01 -4.83 13.83
CA LYS A 69 -0.93 -3.80 14.29
C LYS A 69 -1.67 -3.25 13.08
N THR A 70 -2.99 -3.38 13.08
CA THR A 70 -3.83 -2.89 11.99
C THR A 70 -4.75 -1.77 12.46
N THR A 71 -5.02 -0.80 11.57
CA THR A 71 -5.98 0.28 11.81
C THR A 71 -6.85 0.45 10.57
N ARG A 72 -8.17 0.35 10.74
CA ARG A 72 -9.14 0.47 9.65
C ARG A 72 -9.39 1.93 9.28
N ASN A 73 -9.75 2.17 8.01
CA ASN A 73 -9.98 3.53 7.51
C ASN A 73 -11.34 4.12 7.90
N TYR A 74 -12.37 3.31 8.11
CA TYR A 74 -13.75 3.79 8.26
C TYR A 74 -14.19 4.05 9.70
N ASP A 75 -13.45 3.56 10.69
CA ASP A 75 -13.80 3.73 12.12
C ASP A 75 -12.57 3.92 13.03
N ASP A 76 -11.37 3.98 12.45
CA ASP A 76 -10.08 4.07 13.16
C ASP A 76 -9.85 2.94 14.20
N ALA A 77 -10.66 1.88 14.14
CA ALA A 77 -10.49 0.75 15.03
C ALA A 77 -9.13 0.09 14.81
N THR A 78 -8.49 -0.26 15.91
CA THR A 78 -7.20 -0.93 15.94
C THR A 78 -7.33 -2.37 16.38
N GLU A 79 -6.54 -3.25 15.79
CA GLU A 79 -6.43 -4.65 16.17
C GLU A 79 -4.95 -5.03 16.21
N ASP A 80 -4.62 -5.96 17.11
CA ASP A 80 -3.29 -6.54 17.24
C ASP A 80 -3.35 -8.04 16.96
N ILE A 81 -2.67 -8.49 15.92
CA ILE A 81 -2.66 -9.88 15.47
C ILE A 81 -1.28 -10.47 15.77
N SER A 82 -1.21 -11.40 16.69
CA SER A 82 0.04 -12.14 17.00
C SER A 82 0.32 -13.19 15.93
N LEU A 83 1.54 -13.22 15.39
CA LEU A 83 2.01 -14.20 14.41
C LEU A 83 2.80 -15.29 15.13
N THR A 84 2.13 -16.39 15.52
CA THR A 84 2.72 -17.40 16.41
C THR A 84 2.93 -18.76 15.77
N THR A 85 2.35 -19.00 14.60
CA THR A 85 2.52 -20.29 13.93
C THR A 85 3.90 -20.40 13.30
N GLN A 86 4.42 -21.64 13.18
CA GLN A 86 5.72 -21.88 12.55
C GLN A 86 5.80 -21.29 11.13
N ARG A 87 4.69 -21.34 10.37
CA ARG A 87 4.61 -20.78 9.02
C ARG A 87 4.78 -19.25 9.03
N GLU A 88 4.17 -18.56 9.96
CA GLU A 88 4.25 -17.11 10.09
C GLU A 88 5.62 -16.63 10.59
N THR A 89 6.22 -17.37 11.51
CA THR A 89 7.53 -17.00 12.08
C THR A 89 8.68 -17.14 11.08
N GLN A 90 8.50 -17.94 10.03
CA GLN A 90 9.50 -18.13 8.97
C GLN A 90 9.42 -17.08 7.86
N VAL A 91 8.34 -16.28 7.80
CA VAL A 91 8.18 -15.25 6.79
C VAL A 91 8.94 -13.99 7.18
N ALA A 92 9.78 -13.50 6.28
CA ALA A 92 10.39 -12.18 6.43
C ALA A 92 9.41 -11.10 5.96
N PHE A 93 9.04 -10.22 6.88
CA PHE A 93 8.18 -9.07 6.58
C PHE A 93 9.03 -7.84 6.30
N TYR A 94 8.69 -7.14 5.20
CA TYR A 94 9.18 -5.81 4.85
C TYR A 94 7.97 -5.00 4.41
N LEU A 95 7.61 -3.99 5.17
CA LEU A 95 6.39 -3.21 4.93
C LEU A 95 6.73 -1.80 4.45
N GLY A 96 7.48 -1.70 3.34
CA GLY A 96 7.85 -0.42 2.77
C GLY A 96 8.78 0.42 3.64
N ALA A 97 8.67 1.72 3.54
CA ALA A 97 9.37 2.66 4.40
C ALA A 97 8.78 2.62 5.82
N ASN A 98 9.65 2.55 6.83
CA ASN A 98 9.26 2.59 8.24
C ASN A 98 8.22 1.51 8.65
N ASP A 99 8.33 0.29 8.09
CA ASP A 99 7.51 -0.88 8.41
C ASP A 99 6.00 -0.60 8.44
N CYS A 100 5.50 0.11 7.44
CA CYS A 100 4.09 0.48 7.36
C CYS A 100 3.58 0.45 5.91
N ILE A 101 2.54 -0.35 5.65
CA ILE A 101 1.79 -0.33 4.39
C ILE A 101 0.31 -0.04 4.64
N ILE A 102 -0.38 0.38 3.57
CA ILE A 102 -1.83 0.54 3.53
C ILE A 102 -2.33 -0.39 2.44
N ILE A 103 -3.26 -1.29 2.78
CA ILE A 103 -3.80 -2.28 1.85
C ILE A 103 -5.32 -2.32 1.93
N GLY A 104 -6.00 -2.49 0.80
CA GLY A 104 -7.46 -2.59 0.77
C GLY A 104 -8.02 -2.73 -0.63
N VAL A 105 -9.34 -2.77 -0.74
CA VAL A 105 -10.07 -2.92 -2.00
C VAL A 105 -10.58 -1.56 -2.46
N SER A 106 -10.11 -1.12 -3.62
CA SER A 106 -10.56 0.14 -4.23
C SER A 106 -12.05 0.12 -4.54
N SER A 107 -12.74 1.24 -4.29
CA SER A 107 -14.13 1.44 -4.73
C SER A 107 -14.25 1.91 -6.18
N TYR A 108 -13.16 2.30 -6.82
CA TYR A 108 -13.16 2.77 -8.21
C TYR A 108 -13.08 1.62 -9.22
N GLU A 109 -12.47 0.50 -8.84
CA GLU A 109 -12.38 -0.69 -9.66
C GLU A 109 -12.85 -1.91 -8.85
N ILE A 110 -13.90 -2.59 -9.33
CA ILE A 110 -14.54 -3.71 -8.62
C ILE A 110 -13.51 -4.80 -8.33
N GLY A 111 -13.36 -5.11 -7.03
CA GLY A 111 -12.48 -6.18 -6.57
C GLY A 111 -10.98 -5.92 -6.69
N LYS A 112 -10.57 -4.72 -7.12
CA LYS A 112 -9.15 -4.39 -7.23
C LYS A 112 -8.53 -4.17 -5.86
N LEU A 113 -7.67 -5.09 -5.47
CA LEU A 113 -6.81 -4.93 -4.31
C LEU A 113 -5.66 -3.98 -4.65
N VAL A 114 -5.39 -3.02 -3.78
CA VAL A 114 -4.30 -2.07 -3.91
C VAL A 114 -3.48 -2.02 -2.61
N ALA A 115 -2.19 -1.75 -2.74
CA ALA A 115 -1.30 -1.56 -1.60
C ALA A 115 -0.39 -0.35 -1.82
N TYR A 116 -0.20 0.44 -0.77
CA TYR A 116 0.61 1.64 -0.77
C TYR A 116 1.60 1.61 0.40
N ASP A 117 2.68 2.36 0.25
CA ASP A 117 3.52 2.71 1.40
C ASP A 117 2.74 3.56 2.41
N GLY A 118 2.94 3.33 3.69
CA GLY A 118 2.29 4.08 4.75
C GLY A 118 2.89 5.45 5.02
N GLN A 119 3.94 5.84 4.26
CA GLN A 119 4.67 7.10 4.42
C GLN A 119 4.41 8.04 3.24
N CYS A 120 4.53 9.35 3.50
CA CYS A 120 4.34 10.37 2.47
C CYS A 120 5.48 10.36 1.44
N PRO A 121 5.21 10.12 0.15
CA PRO A 121 6.25 10.01 -0.87
C PRO A 121 7.04 11.31 -1.07
N ASN A 122 6.39 12.46 -0.99
CA ASN A 122 7.07 13.75 -1.11
C ASN A 122 8.01 14.03 0.07
N CYS A 123 7.57 13.72 1.30
CA CYS A 123 8.45 13.91 2.46
C CYS A 123 9.63 12.94 2.47
N LEU A 124 9.44 11.71 1.99
CA LEU A 124 10.53 10.75 1.81
C LEU A 124 11.56 11.21 0.77
N ALA A 125 11.12 11.98 -0.25
CA ALA A 125 12.01 12.54 -1.27
C ALA A 125 12.68 13.85 -0.83
N ASP A 126 11.96 14.70 -0.10
CA ASP A 126 12.39 16.08 0.20
C ASP A 126 13.20 16.19 1.50
N TYR A 127 13.06 15.22 2.42
CA TYR A 127 13.67 15.27 3.74
C TYR A 127 14.49 14.01 4.03
N THR A 128 15.39 14.12 4.97
CA THR A 128 16.15 12.99 5.53
C THR A 128 15.27 12.18 6.50
N GLY A 129 15.39 10.85 6.46
CA GLY A 129 14.63 9.93 7.31
C GLY A 129 13.47 9.26 6.59
N ILE A 130 12.78 8.38 7.32
CA ILE A 130 11.73 7.51 6.75
C ILE A 130 10.41 7.58 7.54
N ASN A 131 10.27 8.49 8.50
CA ASN A 131 9.10 8.57 9.38
C ASN A 131 8.23 9.79 9.06
N TYR A 132 7.42 9.67 8.02
CA TYR A 132 6.44 10.67 7.59
C TYR A 132 5.07 10.01 7.39
N PRO A 133 4.44 9.53 8.49
CA PRO A 133 3.26 8.68 8.42
C PRO A 133 2.08 9.41 7.80
N LEU A 134 1.36 8.68 6.96
CA LEU A 134 0.06 9.09 6.48
C LEU A 134 -1.02 8.71 7.49
N THR A 135 -2.00 9.59 7.68
CA THR A 135 -3.14 9.42 8.59
C THR A 135 -4.46 9.48 7.83
N TRP A 136 -5.47 8.77 8.35
CA TRP A 136 -6.81 8.81 7.79
C TRP A 136 -7.44 10.19 7.95
N GLN A 137 -8.12 10.66 6.92
CA GLN A 137 -8.96 11.85 6.93
C GLN A 137 -10.23 11.63 6.10
N ASN A 138 -11.22 12.49 6.27
CA ASN A 138 -12.49 12.48 5.53
C ASN A 138 -13.15 11.09 5.58
N ASN A 139 -13.41 10.59 6.77
CA ASN A 139 -13.97 9.24 7.00
C ASN A 139 -13.19 8.12 6.26
N GLY A 140 -11.86 8.21 6.29
CA GLY A 140 -10.97 7.23 5.70
C GLY A 140 -10.86 7.25 4.17
N GLN A 141 -11.43 8.25 3.51
CA GLN A 141 -11.30 8.39 2.05
C GLN A 141 -9.99 9.03 1.62
N LEU A 142 -9.33 9.75 2.50
CA LEU A 142 -8.07 10.43 2.26
C LEU A 142 -6.98 9.94 3.21
N LEU A 143 -5.76 9.95 2.69
CA LEU A 143 -4.51 9.78 3.42
C LEU A 143 -3.79 11.11 3.47
N HIS A 144 -3.59 11.65 4.67
CA HIS A 144 -3.03 12.98 4.88
C HIS A 144 -1.63 12.91 5.52
N CYS A 145 -0.74 13.77 5.06
CA CYS A 145 0.57 13.97 5.65
C CYS A 145 0.61 15.27 6.44
N ALA A 146 0.72 15.18 7.76
CA ALA A 146 0.81 16.36 8.63
C ALA A 146 2.09 17.20 8.41
N LYS A 147 3.15 16.63 7.80
CA LYS A 147 4.41 17.32 7.56
C LYS A 147 4.35 18.32 6.41
N CYS A 148 3.68 17.94 5.31
CA CYS A 148 3.63 18.77 4.09
C CYS A 148 2.21 19.15 3.66
N ASP A 149 1.20 18.84 4.48
CA ASP A 149 -0.22 19.16 4.28
C ASP A 149 -0.83 18.61 2.98
N ARG A 150 -0.20 17.57 2.39
CA ARG A 150 -0.73 16.89 1.20
C ARG A 150 -1.67 15.77 1.60
N SER A 151 -2.74 15.62 0.81
CA SER A 151 -3.68 14.49 0.96
C SER A 151 -3.80 13.73 -0.34
N TYR A 152 -3.97 12.41 -0.23
CA TYR A 152 -4.08 11.47 -1.33
C TYR A 152 -5.40 10.71 -1.21
N ASP A 153 -6.08 10.50 -2.31
CA ASP A 153 -7.25 9.64 -2.38
C ASP A 153 -6.85 8.19 -2.19
N VAL A 154 -7.49 7.49 -1.26
CA VAL A 154 -7.08 6.12 -0.89
C VAL A 154 -7.38 5.10 -1.98
N ASN A 155 -8.42 5.33 -2.82
CA ASN A 155 -8.82 4.38 -3.85
C ASN A 155 -7.91 4.41 -5.08
N SER A 156 -7.35 5.58 -5.41
CA SER A 156 -6.49 5.78 -6.58
C SER A 156 -5.02 5.99 -6.23
N GLY A 157 -4.72 6.34 -4.99
CA GLY A 157 -3.38 6.76 -4.57
C GLY A 157 -2.94 8.13 -5.12
N ILE A 158 -3.83 8.85 -5.80
CA ILE A 158 -3.52 10.15 -6.43
C ILE A 158 -3.67 11.28 -5.40
N ARG A 159 -2.77 12.27 -5.48
CA ARG A 159 -2.87 13.48 -4.67
C ARG A 159 -4.15 14.24 -5.00
N SER A 160 -4.95 14.54 -3.98
CA SER A 160 -6.22 15.26 -4.09
C SER A 160 -6.16 16.67 -3.53
N ARG A 161 -5.22 16.93 -2.60
CA ARG A 161 -5.04 18.25 -1.96
C ARG A 161 -3.57 18.54 -1.68
N GLY A 162 -3.28 19.83 -1.50
CA GLY A 162 -1.94 20.36 -1.25
C GLY A 162 -1.18 20.69 -2.53
N ASP A 163 -0.04 21.38 -2.39
CA ASP A 163 0.77 21.83 -3.52
C ASP A 163 1.35 20.67 -4.32
N ALA A 164 1.63 20.92 -5.60
CA ALA A 164 2.39 20.00 -6.43
C ALA A 164 3.74 19.68 -5.80
N GLY A 165 4.22 18.46 -5.99
CA GLY A 165 5.50 18.01 -5.45
C GLY A 165 6.17 17.05 -6.44
N ASN A 166 7.21 16.38 -5.99
CA ASN A 166 7.94 15.41 -6.80
C ASN A 166 7.09 14.15 -7.10
N HIS A 167 6.07 13.89 -6.24
CA HIS A 167 5.21 12.73 -6.35
C HIS A 167 3.74 13.13 -6.26
N ASP A 168 2.99 12.94 -7.34
CA ASP A 168 1.54 13.12 -7.37
C ASP A 168 0.78 11.85 -7.00
N ARG A 169 1.50 10.75 -6.74
CA ARG A 169 0.94 9.45 -6.35
C ARG A 169 1.66 8.88 -5.14
N LEU A 170 0.93 8.07 -4.36
CA LEU A 170 1.51 7.22 -3.33
C LEU A 170 2.49 6.20 -3.95
N LEU A 171 3.50 5.80 -3.20
CA LEU A 171 4.35 4.66 -3.57
C LEU A 171 3.49 3.40 -3.54
N THR A 172 3.32 2.77 -4.69
CA THR A 172 2.39 1.65 -4.89
C THR A 172 3.15 0.33 -4.95
N TYR A 173 2.56 -0.72 -4.39
CA TYR A 173 3.05 -2.09 -4.39
C TYR A 173 2.06 -3.00 -5.14
N ASN A 174 2.54 -4.13 -5.65
CA ASN A 174 1.64 -5.19 -6.10
C ASN A 174 0.82 -5.69 -4.91
N ALA A 175 -0.45 -6.03 -5.15
CA ALA A 175 -1.30 -6.65 -4.15
C ALA A 175 -2.16 -7.74 -4.79
N PHE A 176 -2.33 -8.85 -4.09
CA PHE A 176 -3.12 -9.98 -4.58
C PHE A 176 -3.65 -10.81 -3.40
N PHE A 177 -4.84 -11.35 -3.59
CA PHE A 177 -5.46 -12.34 -2.70
C PHE A 177 -5.90 -13.55 -3.51
N ASP A 178 -5.39 -14.75 -3.17
CA ASP A 178 -5.67 -15.99 -3.90
C ASP A 178 -6.84 -16.81 -3.32
N GLY A 179 -7.59 -16.22 -2.39
CA GLY A 179 -8.66 -16.89 -1.64
C GLY A 179 -8.21 -17.36 -0.25
N THR A 180 -6.90 -17.40 0.02
CA THR A 180 -6.32 -17.80 1.31
C THR A 180 -5.20 -16.87 1.75
N ILE A 181 -4.31 -16.52 0.84
CA ILE A 181 -3.13 -15.71 1.12
C ILE A 181 -3.29 -14.29 0.57
N LEU A 182 -3.27 -13.32 1.47
CA LEU A 182 -3.16 -11.91 1.15
C LEU A 182 -1.68 -11.52 1.04
N ARG A 183 -1.29 -10.89 -0.08
CA ARG A 183 0.10 -10.51 -0.36
C ARG A 183 0.21 -9.07 -0.83
N ALA A 184 1.32 -8.41 -0.45
CA ALA A 184 1.81 -7.20 -1.10
C ALA A 184 3.32 -7.31 -1.31
N TRP A 185 3.82 -6.86 -2.49
CA TRP A 185 5.25 -6.98 -2.84
C TRP A 185 5.68 -6.01 -3.94
N ASN A 186 7.00 -5.85 -4.13
CA ASN A 186 7.63 -5.16 -5.25
C ASN A 186 8.83 -5.91 -5.82
#